data_9c157c68d44134b17e349ab3f0a5273d
#
_entry.id   9c157c68d44134b17e349ab3f0a5273d
#
_cell.length_a   1.000
_cell.length_b   1.000
_cell.length_c   1.000
_cell.angle_alpha   90.00
_cell.angle_beta   90.00
_cell.angle_gamma   90.00
#
_symmetry.space_group_name_H-M   'P 1'
#
loop_
_entity.id
_entity.type
_entity.pdbx_description
1 polymer ?
#
loop_
_entity_poly.entity_id
_entity_poly.type
_entity_poly.pdbx_seq_one_letter_code
_entity_poly.pdbx_strand_id
1 'polypeptide(L)'
;MDFYTNVCRSRDKILVQGYAGGKKQKIAVSYRPKHFIPSKKGQTPYKSLDGRPLEVVELNSMGGARKFREKYEGVEGFEIHGYDRYVYTYISDKFQGDIQWDFNKVKIATLDIECECEDGFPEPMLASEKVNAISIKPFNKETIVFGIGPWDHDRTDVIYVNCKNEFDLLQKFIKYWRTEWFDIITGWNVNSFDITYLCNRIDRLMGENEHTKLSPWGQSNVREFTTQGYQKQQVFDLLGVNIIDYLEMYRKKTFVNQESYKLDHIAQVELGKGKLDYSEYGSLHTLYKQDYAKFLEYNVRDVVLVEEL
;
A
#
# COMPACT_ATOMS: atom_id res chain seq x y z
N MET A 1 9.26 4.73 -20.50
CA MET A 1 8.48 5.10 -19.29
C MET A 1 9.01 6.45 -18.85
N ASP A 2 8.13 7.43 -18.78
CA ASP A 2 8.50 8.82 -18.49
C ASP A 2 8.82 8.98 -17.01
N PHE A 3 7.98 8.39 -16.17
CA PHE A 3 8.22 8.25 -14.74
C PHE A 3 7.59 6.96 -14.19
N TYR A 4 8.11 6.48 -13.09
CA TYR A 4 7.59 5.30 -12.38
C TYR A 4 6.76 5.73 -11.16
N THR A 5 5.75 4.92 -10.83
CA THR A 5 4.96 5.06 -9.60
C THR A 5 5.22 3.92 -8.62
N ASN A 6 5.63 2.75 -9.14
CA ASN A 6 6.05 1.63 -8.30
C ASN A 6 7.14 0.82 -8.99
N VAL A 7 8.15 0.43 -8.23
CA VAL A 7 9.19 -0.53 -8.65
C VAL A 7 9.36 -1.54 -7.53
N CYS A 8 9.11 -2.80 -7.84
CA CYS A 8 9.26 -3.88 -6.87
C CYS A 8 9.95 -5.08 -7.51
N ARG A 9 10.32 -6.05 -6.68
CA ARG A 9 10.95 -7.28 -7.13
C ARG A 9 10.02 -8.46 -6.95
N SER A 10 9.91 -9.29 -7.98
CA SER A 10 9.32 -10.62 -7.89
C SER A 10 10.28 -11.65 -8.46
N ARG A 11 10.77 -12.55 -7.61
CA ARG A 11 11.77 -13.57 -7.96
C ARG A 11 13.01 -12.93 -8.63
N ASP A 12 13.24 -13.23 -9.91
CA ASP A 12 14.40 -12.74 -10.69
C ASP A 12 14.00 -11.64 -11.70
N LYS A 13 12.86 -10.97 -11.45
CA LYS A 13 12.41 -9.83 -12.26
C LYS A 13 12.19 -8.59 -11.43
N ILE A 14 12.45 -7.44 -12.03
CA ILE A 14 11.98 -6.13 -11.54
C ILE A 14 10.65 -5.84 -12.23
N LEU A 15 9.65 -5.56 -11.43
CA LEU A 15 8.32 -5.17 -11.86
C LEU A 15 8.23 -3.65 -11.75
N VAL A 16 7.96 -2.99 -12.87
CA VAL A 16 7.91 -1.53 -12.96
C VAL A 16 6.53 -1.11 -13.40
N GLN A 17 5.96 -0.17 -12.68
CA GLN A 17 4.70 0.48 -13.00
C GLN A 17 4.92 1.97 -13.07
N GLY A 18 4.24 2.64 -13.99
CA GLY A 18 4.37 4.08 -14.18
C GLY A 18 3.67 4.55 -15.45
N TYR A 19 4.10 5.65 -16.00
CA TYR A 19 3.47 6.30 -17.14
C TYR A 19 4.43 6.46 -18.30
N ALA A 20 3.93 6.23 -19.53
CA ALA A 20 4.64 6.48 -20.77
C ALA A 20 3.66 7.05 -21.81
N GLY A 21 4.02 8.21 -22.41
CA GLY A 21 3.13 8.92 -23.34
C GLY A 21 1.76 9.24 -22.74
N GLY A 22 1.72 9.56 -21.46
CA GLY A 22 0.50 9.88 -20.71
C GLY A 22 -0.37 8.67 -20.34
N LYS A 23 0.01 7.44 -20.71
CA LYS A 23 -0.73 6.21 -20.41
C LYS A 23 -0.05 5.41 -19.32
N LYS A 24 -0.83 4.87 -18.38
CA LYS A 24 -0.34 3.97 -17.36
C LYS A 24 0.11 2.65 -17.98
N GLN A 25 1.27 2.17 -17.58
CA GLN A 25 1.89 0.96 -18.10
C GLN A 25 2.54 0.15 -16.98
N LYS A 26 2.70 -1.15 -17.22
CA LYS A 26 3.47 -2.06 -16.38
C LYS A 26 4.38 -2.93 -17.22
N ILE A 27 5.62 -3.12 -16.79
CA ILE A 27 6.61 -3.96 -17.45
C ILE A 27 7.35 -4.84 -16.45
N ALA A 28 7.65 -6.07 -16.83
CA ALA A 28 8.49 -6.98 -16.04
C ALA A 28 9.85 -7.14 -16.76
N VAL A 29 10.93 -6.75 -16.08
CA VAL A 29 12.26 -6.66 -16.66
C VAL A 29 13.18 -7.69 -16.02
N SER A 30 13.93 -8.43 -16.83
CA SER A 30 15.07 -9.22 -16.36
C SER A 30 16.26 -8.27 -16.16
N TYR A 31 16.62 -8.07 -14.90
CA TYR A 31 17.70 -7.14 -14.54
C TYR A 31 19.00 -7.90 -14.30
N ARG A 32 20.10 -7.36 -14.83
CA ARG A 32 21.46 -7.86 -14.67
C ARG A 32 22.26 -6.89 -13.80
N PRO A 33 22.33 -7.11 -12.48
CA PRO A 33 23.05 -6.21 -11.60
C PRO A 33 24.55 -6.23 -11.87
N LYS A 34 25.20 -5.10 -11.60
CA LYS A 34 26.65 -4.97 -11.61
C LYS A 34 27.16 -4.96 -10.18
N HIS A 35 28.20 -5.73 -9.93
CA HIS A 35 29.04 -5.59 -8.74
C HIS A 35 30.44 -5.17 -9.17
N PHE A 36 31.22 -4.69 -8.24
CA PHE A 36 32.55 -4.22 -8.50
C PHE A 36 33.52 -4.90 -7.54
N ILE A 37 34.72 -5.23 -8.06
CA ILE A 37 35.80 -5.81 -7.27
C ILE A 37 37.04 -4.96 -7.45
N PRO A 38 38.04 -4.99 -6.52
CA PRO A 38 39.29 -4.30 -6.68
C PRO A 38 39.99 -4.71 -7.97
N SER A 39 40.38 -3.72 -8.78
CA SER A 39 41.06 -3.96 -10.03
C SER A 39 42.57 -4.02 -9.82
N LYS A 40 43.22 -4.99 -10.49
CA LYS A 40 44.66 -5.04 -10.61
C LYS A 40 45.21 -4.09 -11.71
N LYS A 41 44.32 -3.50 -12.50
CA LYS A 41 44.64 -2.53 -13.55
C LYS A 41 44.70 -1.13 -12.95
N GLY A 42 45.75 -0.37 -13.23
CA GLY A 42 45.98 0.93 -12.60
C GLY A 42 44.97 2.04 -12.97
N GLN A 43 44.23 1.90 -14.09
CA GLN A 43 43.24 2.86 -14.54
C GLN A 43 41.96 2.14 -14.96
N THR A 44 40.84 2.51 -14.33
CA THR A 44 39.49 2.03 -14.65
C THR A 44 38.51 3.18 -14.51
N PRO A 45 37.37 3.16 -15.21
CA PRO A 45 36.32 4.20 -15.05
C PRO A 45 35.63 4.16 -13.70
N TYR A 46 35.82 3.09 -12.93
CA TYR A 46 35.15 2.89 -11.63
C TYR A 46 36.14 2.98 -10.49
N LYS A 47 35.73 3.66 -9.42
CA LYS A 47 36.53 3.80 -8.20
C LYS A 47 35.67 3.53 -6.98
N SER A 48 36.24 2.99 -5.93
CA SER A 48 35.65 2.94 -4.59
C SER A 48 35.57 4.34 -3.98
N LEU A 49 34.85 4.47 -2.87
CA LEU A 49 34.72 5.76 -2.16
C LEU A 49 36.08 6.31 -1.68
N ASP A 50 37.03 5.44 -1.39
CA ASP A 50 38.42 5.77 -0.99
C ASP A 50 39.37 5.90 -2.20
N GLY A 51 38.84 5.89 -3.45
CA GLY A 51 39.59 6.17 -4.68
C GLY A 51 40.30 4.98 -5.30
N ARG A 52 40.23 3.77 -4.74
CA ARG A 52 40.83 2.57 -5.29
C ARG A 52 40.20 2.17 -6.63
N PRO A 53 40.96 1.74 -7.65
CA PRO A 53 40.39 1.32 -8.93
C PRO A 53 39.57 0.04 -8.79
N LEU A 54 38.39 0.03 -9.42
CA LEU A 54 37.48 -1.12 -9.42
C LEU A 54 37.25 -1.61 -10.84
N GLU A 55 37.06 -2.92 -11.02
CA GLU A 55 36.53 -3.50 -12.24
C GLU A 55 35.13 -4.06 -12.05
N VAL A 56 34.30 -3.95 -13.10
CA VAL A 56 32.93 -4.40 -13.06
C VAL A 56 32.82 -5.91 -13.25
N VAL A 57 31.97 -6.53 -12.45
CA VAL A 57 31.53 -7.91 -12.63
C VAL A 57 30.04 -7.86 -13.05
N GLU A 58 29.79 -8.15 -14.33
CA GLU A 58 28.44 -8.26 -14.85
C GLU A 58 27.88 -9.65 -14.56
N LEU A 59 26.70 -9.68 -13.95
CA LEU A 59 26.06 -10.90 -13.52
C LEU A 59 24.79 -11.14 -14.33
N ASN A 60 24.53 -12.40 -14.65
CA ASN A 60 23.48 -12.77 -15.60
C ASN A 60 22.06 -12.55 -15.04
N SER A 61 21.90 -12.48 -13.73
CA SER A 61 20.62 -12.30 -13.07
C SER A 61 20.80 -11.81 -11.63
N MET A 62 19.71 -11.35 -11.00
CA MET A 62 19.72 -10.98 -9.57
C MET A 62 20.01 -12.19 -8.67
N GLY A 63 19.50 -13.38 -9.03
CA GLY A 63 19.84 -14.62 -8.33
C GLY A 63 21.30 -15.01 -8.46
N GLY A 64 21.88 -14.81 -9.65
CA GLY A 64 23.31 -15.01 -9.89
C GLY A 64 24.19 -14.03 -9.09
N ALA A 65 23.76 -12.77 -9.00
CA ALA A 65 24.43 -11.75 -8.21
C ALA A 65 24.43 -12.07 -6.71
N ARG A 66 23.31 -12.54 -6.19
CA ARG A 66 23.21 -12.99 -4.80
C ARG A 66 24.17 -14.17 -4.51
N LYS A 67 24.14 -15.20 -5.36
CA LYS A 67 25.06 -16.35 -5.22
C LYS A 67 26.53 -15.95 -5.31
N PHE A 68 26.85 -14.98 -6.17
CA PHE A 68 28.22 -14.44 -6.27
C PHE A 68 28.64 -13.79 -4.95
N ARG A 69 27.79 -12.94 -4.35
CA ARG A 69 28.08 -12.34 -3.03
C ARG A 69 28.25 -13.40 -1.96
N GLU A 70 27.28 -14.31 -1.82
CA GLU A 70 27.31 -15.38 -0.83
C GLU A 70 28.58 -16.26 -0.94
N LYS A 71 29.07 -16.47 -2.15
CA LYS A 71 30.29 -17.26 -2.38
C LYS A 71 31.56 -16.58 -1.89
N TYR A 72 31.63 -15.26 -1.97
CA TYR A 72 32.84 -14.50 -1.68
C TYR A 72 32.74 -13.65 -0.41
N GLU A 73 31.59 -13.63 0.25
CA GLU A 73 31.39 -12.95 1.52
C GLU A 73 32.29 -13.59 2.60
N GLY A 74 33.06 -12.77 3.30
CA GLY A 74 34.00 -13.20 4.33
C GLY A 74 35.30 -13.84 3.81
N VAL A 75 35.52 -13.88 2.50
CA VAL A 75 36.81 -14.32 1.95
C VAL A 75 37.86 -13.23 2.16
N GLU A 76 38.90 -13.56 2.92
CA GLU A 76 39.99 -12.62 3.22
C GLU A 76 40.63 -12.04 1.96
N GLY A 77 40.76 -10.72 1.89
CA GLY A 77 41.34 -10.01 0.73
C GLY A 77 40.42 -9.91 -0.49
N PHE A 78 39.21 -10.40 -0.43
CA PHE A 78 38.21 -10.27 -1.51
C PHE A 78 37.06 -9.32 -1.13
N GLU A 79 37.12 -8.10 -1.66
CA GLU A 79 36.08 -7.10 -1.41
C GLU A 79 35.11 -7.04 -2.57
N ILE A 80 33.79 -7.00 -2.25
CA ILE A 80 32.73 -6.78 -3.23
C ILE A 80 32.08 -5.44 -2.95
N HIS A 81 32.14 -4.55 -3.92
CA HIS A 81 31.45 -3.26 -3.89
C HIS A 81 30.19 -3.32 -4.74
N GLY A 82 29.25 -2.41 -4.47
CA GLY A 82 27.96 -2.34 -5.12
C GLY A 82 26.83 -2.67 -4.17
N TYR A 83 25.63 -2.21 -4.52
CA TYR A 83 24.46 -2.32 -3.67
C TYR A 83 23.63 -3.56 -4.01
N ASP A 84 23.16 -4.28 -3.02
CA ASP A 84 22.45 -5.55 -3.17
C ASP A 84 20.92 -5.40 -3.22
N ARG A 85 20.41 -4.21 -2.92
CA ARG A 85 18.99 -3.90 -3.09
C ARG A 85 18.70 -3.54 -4.55
N TYR A 86 18.51 -4.55 -5.37
CA TYR A 86 18.45 -4.43 -6.83
C TYR A 86 17.30 -3.59 -7.38
N VAL A 87 16.26 -3.33 -6.61
CA VAL A 87 15.21 -2.35 -6.98
C VAL A 87 15.83 -0.96 -7.12
N TYR A 88 16.61 -0.52 -6.15
CA TYR A 88 17.23 0.81 -6.17
C TYR A 88 18.34 0.93 -7.21
N THR A 89 19.15 -0.14 -7.40
CA THR A 89 20.16 -0.14 -8.46
C THR A 89 19.52 -0.08 -9.84
N TYR A 90 18.43 -0.80 -10.06
CA TYR A 90 17.66 -0.70 -11.29
C TYR A 90 17.11 0.71 -11.52
N ILE A 91 16.54 1.33 -10.51
CA ILE A 91 16.03 2.71 -10.60
C ILE A 91 17.17 3.65 -10.99
N SER A 92 18.31 3.57 -10.30
CA SER A 92 19.48 4.40 -10.57
C SER A 92 20.05 4.19 -11.99
N ASP A 93 20.06 2.94 -12.47
CA ASP A 93 20.57 2.63 -13.83
C ASP A 93 19.61 3.09 -14.93
N LYS A 94 18.30 3.02 -14.68
CA LYS A 94 17.27 3.24 -15.71
C LYS A 94 16.75 4.67 -15.76
N PHE A 95 16.66 5.33 -14.62
CA PHE A 95 16.10 6.66 -14.47
C PHE A 95 17.21 7.61 -13.98
N GLN A 96 18.05 8.03 -14.93
CA GLN A 96 19.16 8.95 -14.67
C GLN A 96 18.70 10.41 -14.85
N GLY A 97 19.22 11.29 -13.99
CA GLY A 97 18.87 12.71 -14.02
C GLY A 97 17.49 13.01 -13.40
N ASP A 98 16.95 14.17 -13.74
CA ASP A 98 15.67 14.65 -13.22
C ASP A 98 14.51 13.91 -13.90
N ILE A 99 13.67 13.28 -13.08
CA ILE A 99 12.47 12.59 -13.56
C ILE A 99 11.33 13.61 -13.63
N GLN A 100 10.84 13.84 -14.82
CA GLN A 100 9.68 14.71 -15.05
C GLN A 100 8.40 13.91 -14.77
N TRP A 101 7.87 14.06 -13.57
CA TRP A 101 6.64 13.39 -13.13
C TRP A 101 5.46 14.36 -13.13
N ASP A 102 4.26 13.82 -13.28
CA ASP A 102 3.01 14.57 -13.31
C ASP A 102 2.08 14.03 -12.22
N PHE A 103 1.89 14.84 -11.17
CA PHE A 103 1.03 14.50 -10.03
C PHE A 103 -0.40 14.16 -10.47
N ASN A 104 -0.95 14.88 -11.45
CA ASN A 104 -2.33 14.71 -11.90
C ASN A 104 -2.61 13.35 -12.55
N LYS A 105 -1.55 12.62 -12.93
CA LYS A 105 -1.67 11.26 -13.46
C LYS A 105 -1.62 10.20 -12.39
N VAL A 106 -1.01 10.50 -11.23
CA VAL A 106 -0.90 9.54 -10.13
C VAL A 106 -2.27 9.33 -9.50
N LYS A 107 -2.77 8.11 -9.56
CA LYS A 107 -4.07 7.75 -8.98
C LYS A 107 -3.91 7.42 -7.50
N ILE A 108 -4.40 8.30 -6.65
CA ILE A 108 -4.39 8.17 -5.19
C ILE A 108 -5.82 7.96 -4.72
N ALA A 109 -6.03 7.10 -3.73
CA ALA A 109 -7.32 6.97 -3.06
C ALA A 109 -7.15 6.71 -1.57
N THR A 110 -8.07 7.25 -0.79
CA THR A 110 -8.24 6.96 0.63
C THR A 110 -9.23 5.81 0.78
N LEU A 111 -8.93 4.86 1.65
CA LEU A 111 -9.74 3.67 1.93
C LEU A 111 -10.08 3.61 3.41
N ASP A 112 -11.30 3.19 3.71
CA ASP A 112 -11.77 2.85 5.05
C ASP A 112 -12.84 1.76 4.97
N ILE A 113 -12.87 0.83 5.94
CA ILE A 113 -13.84 -0.25 6.01
C ILE A 113 -14.55 -0.27 7.35
N GLU A 114 -15.79 -0.77 7.34
CA GLU A 114 -16.55 -1.03 8.54
C GLU A 114 -16.95 -2.51 8.63
N CYS A 115 -16.76 -3.09 9.80
CA CYS A 115 -17.04 -4.50 10.06
C CYS A 115 -18.17 -4.67 11.06
N GLU A 116 -18.96 -5.75 10.92
CA GLU A 116 -19.99 -6.14 11.88
C GLU A 116 -19.35 -6.76 13.13
N CYS A 117 -19.03 -5.92 14.12
CA CYS A 117 -18.47 -6.39 15.38
C CYS A 117 -19.39 -6.00 16.54
N GLU A 118 -19.90 -7.00 17.26
CA GLU A 118 -20.80 -6.77 18.42
C GLU A 118 -20.01 -6.31 19.64
N ASP A 119 -18.90 -6.99 19.93
CA ASP A 119 -18.07 -6.74 21.09
C ASP A 119 -16.59 -6.56 20.71
N GLY A 120 -15.98 -5.50 21.23
CA GLY A 120 -14.54 -5.26 21.06
C GLY A 120 -14.16 -4.64 19.72
N PHE A 121 -13.07 -5.12 19.14
CA PHE A 121 -12.52 -4.63 17.88
C PHE A 121 -12.22 -5.83 16.96
N PRO A 122 -12.58 -5.77 15.67
CA PRO A 122 -12.37 -6.88 14.75
C PRO A 122 -10.89 -7.24 14.62
N GLU A 123 -10.57 -8.53 14.72
CA GLU A 123 -9.18 -9.03 14.62
C GLU A 123 -8.79 -9.19 13.14
N PRO A 124 -7.83 -8.37 12.61
CA PRO A 124 -7.52 -8.37 11.19
C PRO A 124 -6.95 -9.69 10.66
N MET A 125 -6.21 -10.43 11.49
CA MET A 125 -5.63 -11.72 11.07
C MET A 125 -6.70 -12.82 10.96
N LEU A 126 -7.74 -12.75 11.78
CA LEU A 126 -8.86 -13.70 11.74
C LEU A 126 -9.90 -13.32 10.71
N ALA A 127 -10.18 -12.03 10.57
CA ALA A 127 -11.20 -11.45 9.70
C ALA A 127 -12.52 -12.25 9.76
N SER A 128 -13.01 -12.49 10.99
CA SER A 128 -14.17 -13.34 11.26
C SER A 128 -15.48 -12.64 10.95
N GLU A 129 -15.57 -11.34 11.23
CA GLU A 129 -16.76 -10.53 11.10
C GLU A 129 -16.95 -10.06 9.65
N LYS A 130 -18.22 -9.80 9.30
CA LYS A 130 -18.57 -9.31 7.95
C LYS A 130 -18.09 -7.88 7.75
N VAL A 131 -17.62 -7.60 6.52
CA VAL A 131 -17.44 -6.25 6.06
C VAL A 131 -18.80 -5.70 5.59
N ASN A 132 -19.29 -4.67 6.28
CA ASN A 132 -20.61 -4.08 6.03
C ASN A 132 -20.58 -2.86 5.11
N ALA A 133 -19.46 -2.14 5.11
CA ALA A 133 -19.22 -1.01 4.21
C ALA A 133 -17.75 -0.91 3.82
N ILE A 134 -17.50 -0.43 2.62
CA ILE A 134 -16.20 -0.02 2.14
C ILE A 134 -16.36 1.35 1.48
N SER A 135 -15.68 2.36 2.01
CA SER A 135 -15.55 3.66 1.36
C SER A 135 -14.19 3.80 0.72
N ILE A 136 -14.17 4.18 -0.55
CA ILE A 136 -12.95 4.51 -1.26
C ILE A 136 -13.12 5.88 -1.93
N LYS A 137 -12.23 6.81 -1.56
CA LYS A 137 -12.26 8.18 -2.04
C LYS A 137 -11.05 8.46 -2.92
N PRO A 138 -11.20 8.39 -4.26
CA PRO A 138 -10.16 8.86 -5.18
C PRO A 138 -9.94 10.36 -4.97
N PHE A 139 -8.67 10.75 -4.99
CA PHE A 139 -8.27 12.12 -4.73
C PHE A 139 -8.98 13.13 -5.65
N ASN A 140 -9.62 14.13 -5.05
CA ASN A 140 -10.41 15.16 -5.72
C ASN A 140 -11.59 14.63 -6.58
N LYS A 141 -12.19 13.46 -6.21
CA LYS A 141 -13.36 12.89 -6.89
C LYS A 141 -14.43 12.51 -5.88
N GLU A 142 -15.57 12.04 -6.39
CA GLU A 142 -16.64 11.50 -5.54
C GLU A 142 -16.15 10.27 -4.76
N THR A 143 -16.65 10.13 -3.55
CA THR A 143 -16.46 8.92 -2.72
C THR A 143 -17.32 7.79 -3.25
N ILE A 144 -16.73 6.63 -3.47
CA ILE A 144 -17.45 5.42 -3.84
C ILE A 144 -17.69 4.62 -2.57
N VAL A 145 -18.94 4.32 -2.27
CA VAL A 145 -19.35 3.56 -1.09
C VAL A 145 -20.00 2.25 -1.50
N PHE A 146 -19.42 1.16 -1.09
CA PHE A 146 -20.00 -0.18 -1.23
C PHE A 146 -20.68 -0.55 0.08
N GLY A 147 -21.98 -0.81 0.07
CA GLY A 147 -22.72 -1.18 1.27
C GLY A 147 -23.82 -2.20 0.99
N ILE A 148 -24.38 -2.79 2.05
CA ILE A 148 -25.37 -3.86 1.99
C ILE A 148 -26.72 -3.32 2.39
N GLY A 149 -27.60 -3.11 1.43
CA GLY A 149 -28.94 -2.57 1.64
C GLY A 149 -29.14 -1.18 1.00
N PRO A 150 -30.34 -0.65 1.06
CA PRO A 150 -30.65 0.63 0.45
C PRO A 150 -30.08 1.79 1.27
N TRP A 151 -29.59 2.78 0.58
CA TRP A 151 -29.23 4.09 1.13
C TRP A 151 -29.75 5.15 0.18
N ASP A 152 -30.81 5.84 0.60
CA ASP A 152 -31.36 6.99 -0.11
C ASP A 152 -30.68 8.25 0.40
N HIS A 153 -29.98 8.97 -0.47
CA HIS A 153 -29.23 10.18 -0.13
C HIS A 153 -29.28 11.18 -1.30
N ASP A 154 -29.18 12.45 -0.98
CA ASP A 154 -29.11 13.57 -1.93
C ASP A 154 -27.69 14.11 -2.17
N ARG A 155 -26.68 13.42 -1.67
CA ARG A 155 -25.26 13.81 -1.80
C ARG A 155 -24.79 13.68 -3.24
N THR A 156 -24.19 14.75 -3.76
CA THR A 156 -23.61 14.80 -5.11
C THR A 156 -22.13 14.38 -5.13
N ASP A 157 -21.49 14.28 -3.97
CA ASP A 157 -20.10 13.92 -3.77
C ASP A 157 -19.90 12.44 -3.41
N VAL A 158 -20.98 11.64 -3.44
CA VAL A 158 -20.98 10.21 -3.12
C VAL A 158 -21.67 9.41 -4.23
N ILE A 159 -21.04 8.30 -4.62
CA ILE A 159 -21.64 7.28 -5.47
C ILE A 159 -21.84 6.02 -4.64
N TYR A 160 -23.09 5.69 -4.38
CA TYR A 160 -23.44 4.50 -3.62
C TYR A 160 -23.60 3.27 -4.51
N VAL A 161 -22.93 2.20 -4.15
CA VAL A 161 -23.01 0.89 -4.82
C VAL A 161 -23.73 -0.10 -3.90
N ASN A 162 -25.03 -0.21 -4.08
CA ASN A 162 -25.85 -1.16 -3.31
C ASN A 162 -25.46 -2.61 -3.66
N CYS A 163 -25.15 -3.40 -2.65
CA CYS A 163 -24.75 -4.79 -2.72
C CYS A 163 -25.78 -5.70 -2.05
N LYS A 164 -26.00 -6.88 -2.62
CA LYS A 164 -26.98 -7.85 -2.14
C LYS A 164 -26.58 -8.50 -0.81
N ASN A 165 -25.28 -8.70 -0.64
CA ASN A 165 -24.63 -9.31 0.52
C ASN A 165 -23.14 -8.99 0.49
N GLU A 166 -22.39 -9.42 1.49
CA GLU A 166 -20.95 -9.18 1.60
C GLU A 166 -20.14 -9.76 0.42
N PHE A 167 -20.49 -10.93 -0.08
CA PHE A 167 -19.82 -11.53 -1.22
C PHE A 167 -19.94 -10.64 -2.47
N ASP A 168 -21.14 -10.13 -2.76
CA ASP A 168 -21.40 -9.19 -3.85
C ASP A 168 -20.65 -7.86 -3.62
N LEU A 169 -20.59 -7.39 -2.37
CA LEU A 169 -19.85 -6.19 -1.98
C LEU A 169 -18.35 -6.34 -2.31
N LEU A 170 -17.73 -7.42 -1.84
CA LEU A 170 -16.31 -7.67 -2.10
C LEU A 170 -16.03 -7.89 -3.60
N GLN A 171 -16.92 -8.58 -4.33
CA GLN A 171 -16.77 -8.73 -5.79
C GLN A 171 -16.81 -7.40 -6.54
N LYS A 172 -17.78 -6.53 -6.20
CA LYS A 172 -17.91 -5.21 -6.81
C LYS A 172 -16.74 -4.31 -6.46
N PHE A 173 -16.28 -4.34 -5.20
CA PHE A 173 -15.11 -3.64 -4.74
C PHE A 173 -13.84 -4.07 -5.50
N ILE A 174 -13.55 -5.37 -5.59
CA ILE A 174 -12.40 -5.90 -6.34
C ILE A 174 -12.48 -5.49 -7.82
N LYS A 175 -13.68 -5.54 -8.42
CA LYS A 175 -13.88 -5.11 -9.80
C LYS A 175 -13.55 -3.62 -9.99
N TYR A 176 -14.05 -2.77 -9.10
CA TYR A 176 -13.78 -1.33 -9.12
C TYR A 176 -12.28 -1.05 -8.93
N TRP A 177 -11.66 -1.64 -7.90
CA TRP A 177 -10.24 -1.52 -7.63
C TRP A 177 -9.38 -1.87 -8.85
N ARG A 178 -9.67 -2.97 -9.51
CA ARG A 178 -8.96 -3.43 -10.72
C ARG A 178 -9.19 -2.52 -11.93
N THR A 179 -10.35 -1.90 -12.03
CA THR A 179 -10.66 -0.97 -13.12
C THR A 179 -9.92 0.35 -12.93
N GLU A 180 -9.91 0.87 -11.72
CA GLU A 180 -9.20 2.12 -11.39
C GLU A 180 -7.69 1.96 -11.37
N TRP A 181 -7.20 0.82 -10.92
CA TRP A 181 -5.77 0.54 -10.83
C TRP A 181 -5.01 1.69 -10.15
N PHE A 182 -5.23 1.88 -8.86
CA PHE A 182 -4.60 2.92 -8.06
C PHE A 182 -3.08 2.75 -7.97
N ASP A 183 -2.35 3.87 -7.90
CA ASP A 183 -0.91 3.90 -7.65
C ASP A 183 -0.60 3.92 -6.16
N ILE A 184 -1.43 4.67 -5.41
CA ILE A 184 -1.30 4.86 -3.98
C ILE A 184 -2.67 4.65 -3.34
N ILE A 185 -2.68 3.86 -2.29
CA ILE A 185 -3.79 3.73 -1.34
C ILE A 185 -3.31 4.28 -0.01
N THR A 186 -4.13 5.11 0.60
CA THR A 186 -3.90 5.65 1.93
C THR A 186 -5.15 5.49 2.80
N GLY A 187 -5.03 5.75 4.08
CA GLY A 187 -6.08 5.70 5.08
C GLY A 187 -5.49 5.80 6.48
N TRP A 188 -6.32 5.85 7.49
CA TRP A 188 -5.89 5.93 8.88
C TRP A 188 -5.70 4.54 9.48
N ASN A 189 -4.47 4.14 9.74
CA ASN A 189 -4.10 2.78 10.15
C ASN A 189 -4.41 1.71 9.09
N VAL A 190 -4.53 2.13 7.84
CA VAL A 190 -5.02 1.34 6.70
C VAL A 190 -4.20 0.08 6.45
N ASN A 191 -2.90 0.12 6.69
CA ASN A 191 -2.02 -1.01 6.41
C ASN A 191 -2.20 -2.13 7.45
N SER A 192 -2.29 -1.77 8.72
CA SER A 192 -2.43 -2.74 9.81
C SER A 192 -3.85 -3.25 10.00
N PHE A 193 -4.86 -2.49 9.58
CA PHE A 193 -6.26 -2.85 9.72
C PHE A 193 -6.94 -3.12 8.38
N ASP A 194 -7.30 -2.09 7.63
CA ASP A 194 -8.20 -2.21 6.47
C ASP A 194 -7.69 -3.17 5.39
N ILE A 195 -6.46 -2.98 4.93
CA ILE A 195 -5.88 -3.83 3.88
C ILE A 195 -5.68 -5.25 4.40
N THR A 196 -5.19 -5.39 5.63
CA THR A 196 -4.97 -6.72 6.23
C THR A 196 -6.29 -7.44 6.43
N TYR A 197 -7.31 -6.75 6.94
CA TYR A 197 -8.65 -7.31 7.11
C TYR A 197 -9.27 -7.72 5.78
N LEU A 198 -9.26 -6.82 4.79
CA LEU A 198 -9.80 -7.11 3.46
C LEU A 198 -9.12 -8.30 2.79
N CYS A 199 -7.79 -8.38 2.84
CA CYS A 199 -7.06 -9.50 2.25
C CYS A 199 -7.46 -10.83 2.89
N ASN A 200 -7.45 -10.91 4.22
CA ASN A 200 -7.85 -12.11 4.96
C ASN A 200 -9.34 -12.44 4.76
N ARG A 201 -10.22 -11.43 4.71
CA ARG A 201 -11.65 -11.64 4.50
C ARG A 201 -11.98 -12.11 3.09
N ILE A 202 -11.31 -11.56 2.08
CA ILE A 202 -11.44 -12.00 0.69
C ILE A 202 -11.01 -13.47 0.58
N ASP A 203 -9.88 -13.85 1.14
CA ASP A 203 -9.41 -15.23 1.09
C ASP A 203 -10.35 -16.18 1.85
N ARG A 204 -10.87 -15.76 2.99
CA ARG A 204 -11.83 -16.54 3.78
C ARG A 204 -13.13 -16.83 3.04
N LEU A 205 -13.64 -15.87 2.28
CA LEU A 205 -14.94 -15.99 1.60
C LEU A 205 -14.85 -16.49 0.16
N MET A 206 -13.77 -16.18 -0.55
CA MET A 206 -13.66 -16.42 -1.99
C MET A 206 -12.67 -17.53 -2.33
N GLY A 207 -11.78 -17.88 -1.40
CA GLY A 207 -10.74 -18.89 -1.60
C GLY A 207 -9.33 -18.34 -1.41
N GLU A 208 -8.41 -19.23 -1.18
CA GLU A 208 -7.00 -18.93 -0.89
C GLU A 208 -6.35 -18.11 -2.02
N ASN A 209 -5.62 -17.07 -1.66
CA ASN A 209 -4.90 -16.14 -2.54
C ASN A 209 -5.81 -15.25 -3.45
N GLU A 210 -7.12 -15.23 -3.24
CA GLU A 210 -8.03 -14.36 -4.00
C GLU A 210 -7.75 -12.86 -3.76
N HIS A 211 -7.21 -12.49 -2.58
CA HIS A 211 -6.73 -11.14 -2.29
C HIS A 211 -5.68 -10.64 -3.28
N THR A 212 -4.93 -11.55 -3.94
CA THR A 212 -3.93 -11.16 -4.94
C THR A 212 -4.54 -10.42 -6.14
N LYS A 213 -5.87 -10.50 -6.32
CA LYS A 213 -6.61 -9.72 -7.31
C LYS A 213 -6.54 -8.21 -7.06
N LEU A 214 -6.20 -7.78 -5.84
CA LEU A 214 -5.95 -6.38 -5.53
C LEU A 214 -4.57 -5.91 -6.03
N SER A 215 -3.68 -6.82 -6.37
CA SER A 215 -2.39 -6.50 -6.98
C SER A 215 -2.52 -6.43 -8.51
N PRO A 216 -2.01 -5.39 -9.19
CA PRO A 216 -1.96 -5.35 -10.65
C PRO A 216 -1.08 -6.47 -11.24
N TRP A 217 -0.23 -7.08 -10.43
CA TRP A 217 0.63 -8.21 -10.81
C TRP A 217 0.06 -9.57 -10.41
N GLY A 218 -1.06 -9.60 -9.68
CA GLY A 218 -1.63 -10.84 -9.13
C GLY A 218 -0.71 -11.50 -8.10
N GLN A 219 0.04 -10.71 -7.34
CA GLN A 219 1.02 -11.17 -6.36
C GLN A 219 1.01 -10.30 -5.11
N SER A 220 1.22 -10.92 -3.96
CA SER A 220 1.44 -10.26 -2.69
C SER A 220 2.56 -10.93 -1.92
N ASN A 221 3.20 -10.18 -1.03
CA ASN A 221 4.04 -10.73 0.02
C ASN A 221 3.34 -10.51 1.36
N VAL A 222 3.37 -11.51 2.20
CA VAL A 222 2.82 -11.42 3.57
C VAL A 222 3.98 -11.33 4.54
N ARG A 223 3.95 -10.35 5.43
CA ARG A 223 4.93 -10.18 6.50
C ARG A 223 4.22 -10.27 7.83
N GLU A 224 4.70 -11.17 8.67
CA GLU A 224 4.27 -11.27 10.07
C GLU A 224 5.36 -10.71 10.98
N PHE A 225 4.96 -9.97 11.99
CA PHE A 225 5.86 -9.44 12.99
C PHE A 225 5.18 -9.37 14.35
N THR A 226 5.98 -9.32 15.40
CA THR A 226 5.48 -9.18 16.77
C THR A 226 5.75 -7.75 17.24
N THR A 227 4.72 -7.09 17.71
CA THR A 227 4.83 -5.74 18.31
C THR A 227 5.51 -5.80 19.68
N GLN A 228 5.90 -4.64 20.23
CA GLN A 228 6.46 -4.55 21.57
C GLN A 228 5.53 -5.10 22.67
N GLY A 229 4.20 -5.18 22.40
CA GLY A 229 3.22 -5.79 23.29
C GLY A 229 3.03 -7.30 23.07
N TYR A 230 3.95 -7.99 22.37
CA TYR A 230 3.88 -9.42 22.02
C TYR A 230 2.67 -9.81 21.17
N GLN A 231 1.96 -8.85 20.58
CA GLN A 231 0.88 -9.15 19.66
C GLN A 231 1.44 -9.45 18.27
N LYS A 232 1.01 -10.56 17.69
CA LYS A 232 1.31 -10.87 16.29
C LYS A 232 0.50 -9.96 15.39
N GLN A 233 1.17 -9.38 14.41
CA GLN A 233 0.55 -8.58 13.36
C GLN A 233 0.96 -9.11 12.00
N GLN A 234 0.10 -8.91 11.03
CA GLN A 234 0.29 -9.29 9.64
C GLN A 234 0.10 -8.07 8.76
N VAL A 235 0.88 -7.98 7.70
CA VAL A 235 0.76 -6.92 6.69
C VAL A 235 0.91 -7.53 5.30
N PHE A 236 0.07 -7.10 4.38
CA PHE A 236 0.08 -7.51 2.99
C PHE A 236 0.76 -6.45 2.11
N ASP A 237 1.88 -6.82 1.50
CA ASP A 237 2.49 -6.02 0.43
C ASP A 237 1.87 -6.43 -0.92
N LEU A 238 0.88 -5.71 -1.40
CA LEU A 238 0.26 -5.91 -2.70
C LEU A 238 1.21 -5.39 -3.79
N LEU A 239 1.89 -6.28 -4.52
CA LEU A 239 2.90 -5.87 -5.49
C LEU A 239 2.30 -4.92 -6.53
N GLY A 240 2.90 -3.74 -6.68
CA GLY A 240 2.45 -2.70 -7.62
C GLY A 240 1.46 -1.68 -7.04
N VAL A 241 1.04 -1.82 -5.78
CA VAL A 241 0.26 -0.81 -5.08
C VAL A 241 1.09 -0.26 -3.92
N ASN A 242 1.24 1.06 -3.84
CA ASN A 242 1.88 1.68 -2.69
C ASN A 242 0.83 1.92 -1.61
N ILE A 243 0.95 1.25 -0.49
CA ILE A 243 0.09 1.49 0.67
C ILE A 243 0.85 2.45 1.59
N ILE A 244 0.32 3.66 1.74
CA ILE A 244 0.88 4.70 2.59
C ILE A 244 -0.07 4.93 3.77
N ASP A 245 0.26 4.34 4.91
CA ASP A 245 -0.51 4.52 6.12
C ASP A 245 -0.35 5.96 6.63
N TYR A 246 -1.45 6.72 6.64
CA TYR A 246 -1.41 8.14 7.00
C TYR A 246 -1.11 8.33 8.49
N LEU A 247 -1.57 7.44 9.36
CA LEU A 247 -1.23 7.48 10.79
C LEU A 247 0.28 7.35 11.00
N GLU A 248 0.94 6.40 10.31
CA GLU A 248 2.39 6.27 10.39
C GLU A 248 3.12 7.47 9.81
N MET A 249 2.63 8.00 8.69
CA MET A 249 3.20 9.19 8.07
C MET A 249 3.07 10.39 8.99
N TYR A 250 1.91 10.62 9.59
CA TYR A 250 1.65 11.70 10.54
C TYR A 250 2.63 11.62 11.72
N ARG A 251 2.74 10.45 12.38
CA ARG A 251 3.67 10.24 13.49
C ARG A 251 5.13 10.51 13.14
N LYS A 252 5.55 10.20 11.91
CA LYS A 252 6.93 10.40 11.46
C LYS A 252 7.24 11.83 11.02
N LYS A 253 6.23 12.60 10.65
CA LYS A 253 6.41 13.95 10.09
C LYS A 253 6.06 15.09 11.05
N THR A 254 5.28 14.81 12.08
CA THR A 254 4.97 15.81 13.13
C THR A 254 6.00 15.79 14.23
N PHE A 255 6.44 16.98 14.66
CA PHE A 255 7.45 17.14 15.72
C PHE A 255 6.84 17.18 17.13
N VAL A 256 5.54 17.41 17.22
CA VAL A 256 4.81 17.51 18.49
C VAL A 256 4.07 16.21 18.75
N ASN A 257 4.32 15.62 19.92
CA ASN A 257 3.56 14.46 20.35
C ASN A 257 2.13 14.84 20.66
N GLN A 258 1.19 14.05 20.19
CA GLN A 258 -0.23 14.23 20.44
C GLN A 258 -0.70 13.38 21.64
N GLU A 259 -1.70 13.85 22.37
CA GLU A 259 -2.33 13.10 23.47
C GLU A 259 -2.99 11.81 22.99
N SER A 260 -3.52 11.85 21.78
CA SER A 260 -4.12 10.69 21.10
C SER A 260 -3.83 10.72 19.60
N TYR A 261 -3.61 9.54 19.04
CA TYR A 261 -3.44 9.35 17.59
C TYR A 261 -4.67 8.72 16.94
N LYS A 262 -5.85 8.84 17.55
CA LYS A 262 -7.12 8.50 16.90
C LYS A 262 -7.43 9.55 15.83
N LEU A 263 -8.01 9.11 14.71
CA LEU A 263 -8.37 10.00 13.59
C LEU A 263 -9.22 11.20 14.05
N ASP A 264 -10.19 10.96 14.90
CA ASP A 264 -11.05 12.02 15.44
C ASP A 264 -10.26 13.12 16.16
N HIS A 265 -9.32 12.73 17.03
CA HIS A 265 -8.49 13.68 17.77
C HIS A 265 -7.57 14.47 16.83
N ILE A 266 -6.89 13.79 15.90
CA ILE A 266 -5.98 14.45 14.96
C ILE A 266 -6.75 15.37 14.01
N ALA A 267 -7.88 14.95 13.49
CA ALA A 267 -8.73 15.80 12.66
C ALA A 267 -9.24 17.03 13.41
N GLN A 268 -9.56 16.88 14.69
CA GLN A 268 -9.95 18.03 15.53
C GLN A 268 -8.78 19.00 15.73
N VAL A 269 -7.57 18.49 15.98
CA VAL A 269 -6.36 19.31 16.17
C VAL A 269 -5.98 20.05 14.90
N GLU A 270 -5.92 19.35 13.75
CA GLU A 270 -5.36 19.90 12.53
C GLU A 270 -6.40 20.65 11.67
N LEU A 271 -7.66 20.21 11.69
CA LEU A 271 -8.71 20.73 10.81
C LEU A 271 -9.82 21.47 11.57
N GLY A 272 -9.89 21.35 12.90
CA GLY A 272 -11.05 21.82 13.69
C GLY A 272 -12.34 21.04 13.37
N LYS A 273 -12.22 19.84 12.83
CA LYS A 273 -13.35 18.97 12.43
C LYS A 273 -13.17 17.62 13.10
N GLY A 274 -14.29 16.96 13.43
CA GLY A 274 -14.30 15.63 14.02
C GLY A 274 -15.01 14.61 13.17
N LYS A 275 -15.00 13.36 13.64
CA LYS A 275 -15.83 12.29 13.15
C LYS A 275 -17.33 12.59 13.38
N LEU A 276 -18.18 11.83 12.72
CA LEU A 276 -19.62 11.89 12.99
C LEU A 276 -19.90 11.31 14.38
N ASP A 277 -20.62 12.06 15.21
CA ASP A 277 -21.02 11.58 16.54
C ASP A 277 -22.16 10.55 16.41
N TYR A 278 -21.96 9.40 17.05
CA TYR A 278 -22.93 8.32 17.16
C TYR A 278 -23.12 7.85 18.61
N SER A 279 -22.70 8.64 19.58
CA SER A 279 -22.76 8.30 21.02
C SER A 279 -24.14 7.90 21.48
N GLU A 280 -25.21 8.46 20.88
CA GLU A 280 -26.61 8.11 21.12
C GLU A 280 -26.97 6.65 20.86
N TYR A 281 -26.20 5.97 19.97
CA TYR A 281 -26.37 4.55 19.64
C TYR A 281 -25.52 3.63 20.51
N GLY A 282 -24.55 4.15 21.25
CA GLY A 282 -23.66 3.42 22.14
C GLY A 282 -22.55 2.63 21.42
N SER A 283 -22.80 2.04 20.24
CA SER A 283 -21.82 1.31 19.45
C SER A 283 -22.05 1.43 17.94
N LEU A 284 -21.00 1.23 17.13
CA LEU A 284 -21.11 1.16 15.66
C LEU A 284 -22.00 0.00 15.21
N HIS A 285 -21.99 -1.12 15.92
CA HIS A 285 -22.88 -2.25 15.64
C HIS A 285 -24.35 -1.87 15.81
N THR A 286 -24.68 -1.14 16.89
CA THR A 286 -26.04 -0.64 17.11
C THR A 286 -26.43 0.39 16.05
N LEU A 287 -25.52 1.31 15.71
CA LEU A 287 -25.72 2.28 14.64
C LEU A 287 -26.01 1.58 13.30
N TYR A 288 -25.22 0.58 12.93
CA TYR A 288 -25.45 -0.22 11.72
C TYR A 288 -26.86 -0.81 11.64
N LYS A 289 -27.38 -1.31 12.76
CA LYS A 289 -28.71 -1.95 12.83
C LYS A 289 -29.87 -0.95 12.90
N GLN A 290 -29.67 0.20 13.54
CA GLN A 290 -30.76 1.16 13.82
C GLN A 290 -30.80 2.32 12.84
N ASP A 291 -29.63 2.78 12.35
CA ASP A 291 -29.51 3.89 11.41
C ASP A 291 -28.42 3.63 10.40
N TYR A 292 -28.77 2.82 9.41
CA TYR A 292 -27.82 2.43 8.35
C TYR A 292 -27.32 3.61 7.51
N ALA A 293 -28.17 4.62 7.31
CA ALA A 293 -27.76 5.84 6.58
C ALA A 293 -26.64 6.57 7.32
N LYS A 294 -26.82 6.81 8.62
CA LYS A 294 -25.82 7.45 9.47
C LYS A 294 -24.54 6.61 9.59
N PHE A 295 -24.66 5.28 9.60
CA PHE A 295 -23.50 4.37 9.58
C PHE A 295 -22.68 4.53 8.30
N LEU A 296 -23.29 4.64 7.13
CA LEU A 296 -22.60 4.89 5.88
C LEU A 296 -21.99 6.31 5.84
N GLU A 297 -22.69 7.31 6.33
CA GLU A 297 -22.16 8.68 6.49
C GLU A 297 -20.93 8.72 7.39
N TYR A 298 -20.89 7.90 8.45
CA TYR A 298 -19.72 7.77 9.32
C TYR A 298 -18.52 7.24 8.54
N ASN A 299 -18.66 6.15 7.79
CA ASN A 299 -17.59 5.58 6.96
C ASN A 299 -17.12 6.56 5.87
N VAL A 300 -18.03 7.31 5.23
CA VAL A 300 -17.69 8.38 4.28
C VAL A 300 -16.89 9.48 4.95
N ARG A 301 -17.30 9.86 6.17
CA ARG A 301 -16.61 10.93 6.91
C ARG A 301 -15.17 10.59 7.21
N ASP A 302 -14.85 9.33 7.52
CA ASP A 302 -13.50 8.89 7.82
C ASP A 302 -12.55 9.05 6.63
N VAL A 303 -12.95 8.64 5.42
CA VAL A 303 -12.12 8.83 4.22
C VAL A 303 -11.97 10.30 3.83
N VAL A 304 -13.00 11.12 4.05
CA VAL A 304 -12.95 12.56 3.78
C VAL A 304 -12.00 13.27 4.75
N LEU A 305 -12.03 12.93 6.03
CA LEU A 305 -11.11 13.51 7.03
C LEU A 305 -9.65 13.21 6.69
N VAL A 306 -9.35 11.98 6.26
CA VAL A 306 -7.97 11.62 5.87
C VAL A 306 -7.53 12.33 4.59
N GLU A 307 -8.44 12.59 3.64
CA GLU A 307 -8.10 13.37 2.44
C GLU A 307 -7.86 14.86 2.77
N GLU A 308 -8.60 15.41 3.74
CA GLU A 308 -8.46 16.80 4.18
C GLU A 308 -7.18 17.04 5.02
N LEU A 309 -6.70 16.03 5.76
CA LEU A 309 -5.43 16.06 6.52
C LEU A 309 -4.22 16.05 5.59
#